data_ed123b39b354c3b4174081c7fb77f5fa
#
_entry.id   ed123b39b354c3b4174081c7fb77f5fa
#
_cell.length_a   1.000
_cell.length_b   1.000
_cell.length_c   1.000
_cell.angle_alpha   90.00
_cell.angle_beta   90.00
_cell.angle_gamma   90.00
#
_symmetry.space_group_name_H-M   'P 1'
#
loop_
_entity.id
_entity.type
_entity.pdbx_description
1 polymer ?
#
loop_
_entity_poly.entity_id
_entity_poly.type
_entity_poly.pdbx_seq_one_letter_code
_entity_poly.pdbx_strand_id
1 'polypeptide(L)'
;MKAVVTQLIGTLKQSIEFVELRTAHESECYFEAVLLRPHLSGCCDRLQQALGPPLKDFEQPVQFEPAIQRAVALLGGIQIDQCLFFARGEGQQVAYAALWPWASDATRITLKVGLLELK
;
A
#
# COMPACT_ATOMS: atom_id res chain seq x y z
N MET A 1 -12.20 7.67 -5.82
CA MET A 1 -10.96 7.07 -5.31
C MET A 1 -9.75 7.28 -6.22
N LYS A 2 -9.95 7.38 -7.54
CA LYS A 2 -8.81 7.62 -8.45
C LYS A 2 -8.05 8.90 -8.11
N ALA A 3 -8.74 9.99 -7.82
CA ALA A 3 -8.10 11.26 -7.45
C ALA A 3 -7.29 11.14 -6.15
N VAL A 4 -7.80 10.40 -5.17
CA VAL A 4 -7.09 10.16 -3.90
C VAL A 4 -5.79 9.41 -4.16
N VAL A 5 -5.83 8.36 -4.96
CA VAL A 5 -4.65 7.55 -5.28
C VAL A 5 -3.64 8.36 -6.09
N THR A 6 -4.09 9.09 -7.11
CA THR A 6 -3.22 9.91 -7.94
C THR A 6 -2.50 10.98 -7.10
N GLN A 7 -3.24 11.64 -6.20
CA GLN A 7 -2.65 12.64 -5.30
C GLN A 7 -1.68 12.01 -4.31
N LEU A 8 -2.02 10.85 -3.76
CA LEU A 8 -1.15 10.13 -2.84
C LEU A 8 0.18 9.74 -3.51
N ILE A 9 0.12 9.21 -4.73
CA ILE A 9 1.32 8.85 -5.48
C ILE A 9 2.20 10.08 -5.69
N GLY A 10 1.63 11.20 -6.06
CA GLY A 10 2.37 12.46 -6.22
C GLY A 10 3.04 12.90 -4.92
N THR A 11 2.32 12.85 -3.82
CA THR A 11 2.85 13.20 -2.49
C THR A 11 4.00 12.28 -2.09
N LEU A 12 3.85 10.98 -2.31
CA LEU A 12 4.91 10.01 -1.98
C LEU A 12 6.17 10.26 -2.81
N LYS A 13 6.04 10.50 -4.11
CA LYS A 13 7.19 10.78 -4.97
C LYS A 13 7.95 12.03 -4.55
N GLN A 14 7.25 13.03 -4.00
CA GLN A 14 7.86 14.28 -3.55
C GLN A 14 8.44 14.19 -2.13
N SER A 15 7.89 13.33 -1.28
CA SER A 15 8.20 13.32 0.15
C SER A 15 9.13 12.19 0.57
N ILE A 16 9.16 11.09 -0.17
CA ILE A 16 9.89 9.88 0.19
C ILE A 16 10.98 9.62 -0.84
N GLU A 17 12.18 9.32 -0.36
CA GLU A 17 13.28 8.91 -1.22
C GLU A 17 13.18 7.40 -1.46
N PHE A 18 12.95 7.02 -2.71
CA PHE A 18 12.90 5.62 -3.12
C PHE A 18 14.21 5.20 -3.75
N VAL A 19 14.68 4.00 -3.43
CA VAL A 19 15.92 3.46 -4.03
C VAL A 19 15.65 2.80 -5.37
N GLU A 20 14.39 2.43 -5.65
CA GLU A 20 13.98 1.84 -6.92
C GLU A 20 12.54 2.24 -7.21
N LEU A 21 12.29 2.66 -8.43
CA LEU A 21 10.95 2.90 -8.95
C LEU A 21 10.66 1.84 -9.99
N ARG A 22 9.60 1.05 -9.78
CA ARG A 22 9.18 0.00 -10.70
C ARG A 22 8.11 0.55 -11.62
N THR A 23 8.52 1.01 -12.81
CA THR A 23 7.67 1.78 -13.69
C THR A 23 6.96 0.95 -14.76
N ALA A 24 7.27 -0.35 -14.87
CA ALA A 24 6.73 -1.22 -15.92
C ALA A 24 5.19 -1.22 -15.97
N HIS A 25 4.53 -1.09 -14.83
CA HIS A 25 3.06 -1.07 -14.72
C HIS A 25 2.55 0.23 -14.13
N GLU A 26 3.39 1.26 -14.03
CA GLU A 26 2.98 2.55 -13.45
C GLU A 26 1.91 3.21 -14.32
N SER A 27 0.90 3.77 -13.66
CA SER A 27 -0.15 4.55 -14.26
C SER A 27 -0.54 5.69 -13.32
N GLU A 28 -1.56 6.47 -13.66
CA GLU A 28 -2.07 7.52 -12.78
C GLU A 28 -2.56 6.98 -11.44
N CYS A 29 -3.00 5.72 -11.41
CA CYS A 29 -3.59 5.11 -10.23
C CYS A 29 -2.91 3.81 -9.80
N TYR A 30 -1.67 3.59 -10.23
CA TYR A 30 -0.85 2.48 -9.75
C TYR A 30 0.62 2.92 -9.62
N PHE A 31 1.24 2.55 -8.50
CA PHE A 31 2.62 2.90 -8.20
C PHE A 31 3.27 1.77 -7.42
N GLU A 32 4.47 1.40 -7.82
CA GLU A 32 5.27 0.40 -7.11
C GLU A 32 6.70 0.90 -6.99
N ALA A 33 7.27 0.83 -5.79
CA ALA A 33 8.61 1.32 -5.51
C ALA A 33 9.22 0.58 -4.32
N VAL A 34 10.53 0.74 -4.17
CA VAL A 34 11.26 0.18 -3.02
C VAL A 34 11.83 1.34 -2.21
N LEU A 35 11.59 1.33 -0.91
CA LEU A 35 12.16 2.30 0.03
C LEU A 35 13.02 1.59 1.06
N LEU A 36 13.92 2.35 1.68
CA LEU A 36 14.73 1.87 2.79
C LEU A 36 14.00 2.08 4.12
N ARG A 37 14.26 1.20 5.07
CA ARG A 37 13.58 1.19 6.38
C ARG A 37 13.62 2.54 7.13
N PRO A 38 14.71 3.34 7.10
CA PRO A 38 14.66 4.66 7.75
C PRO A 38 13.57 5.60 7.25
N HIS A 39 13.08 5.39 6.02
CA HIS A 39 12.00 6.20 5.44
C HIS A 39 10.61 5.62 5.68
N LEU A 40 10.51 4.45 6.36
CA LEU A 40 9.24 3.76 6.56
C LEU A 40 8.25 4.57 7.37
N SER A 41 8.71 5.18 8.48
CA SER A 41 7.84 5.96 9.35
C SER A 41 7.20 7.14 8.60
N GLY A 42 8.00 7.89 7.84
CA GLY A 42 7.48 9.00 7.03
C GLY A 42 6.51 8.53 5.96
N CYS A 43 6.80 7.38 5.33
CA CYS A 43 5.90 6.79 4.36
C CYS A 43 4.56 6.41 4.99
N CYS A 44 4.58 5.71 6.13
CA CYS A 44 3.37 5.33 6.85
C CYS A 44 2.55 6.55 7.26
N ASP A 45 3.18 7.63 7.69
CA ASP A 45 2.49 8.87 8.03
C ASP A 45 1.71 9.43 6.84
N ARG A 46 2.33 9.44 5.65
CA ARG A 46 1.65 9.90 4.43
C ARG A 46 0.49 8.99 4.05
N LEU A 47 0.68 7.68 4.15
CA LEU A 47 -0.36 6.70 3.84
C LEU A 47 -1.54 6.86 4.80
N GLN A 48 -1.28 7.03 6.08
CA GLN A 48 -2.33 7.20 7.09
C GLN A 48 -3.10 8.51 6.89
N GLN A 49 -2.43 9.58 6.52
CA GLN A 49 -3.09 10.85 6.23
C GLN A 49 -4.07 10.74 5.06
N ALA A 50 -3.73 9.94 4.04
CA ALA A 50 -4.55 9.78 2.84
C ALA A 50 -5.61 8.69 2.98
N LEU A 51 -5.29 7.58 3.65
CA LEU A 51 -6.11 6.37 3.65
C LEU A 51 -6.68 6.00 5.02
N GLY A 52 -6.29 6.72 6.09
CA GLY A 52 -6.65 6.37 7.45
C GLY A 52 -5.73 5.32 8.05
N PRO A 53 -6.03 4.85 9.27
CA PRO A 53 -5.19 3.85 9.94
C PRO A 53 -5.08 2.57 9.12
N PRO A 54 -3.98 1.81 9.28
CA PRO A 54 -3.83 0.57 8.54
C PRO A 54 -4.92 -0.44 8.90
N LEU A 55 -5.42 -1.15 7.90
CA LEU A 55 -6.34 -2.25 8.09
C LEU A 55 -5.63 -3.43 8.76
N LYS A 56 -4.36 -3.63 8.42
CA LYS A 56 -3.47 -4.61 9.05
C LYS A 56 -2.10 -3.98 9.22
N ASP A 57 -1.62 -3.91 10.46
CA ASP A 57 -0.29 -3.38 10.76
C ASP A 57 0.77 -4.48 10.78
N PHE A 58 2.04 -4.09 10.76
CA PHE A 58 3.16 -5.02 10.84
C PHE A 58 3.09 -5.88 12.08
N GLU A 59 3.37 -7.18 11.95
CA GLU A 59 3.40 -8.15 13.03
C GLU A 59 2.09 -8.31 13.80
N GLN A 60 0.97 -7.77 13.28
CA GLN A 60 -0.33 -7.88 13.89
C GLN A 60 -1.19 -8.89 13.13
N PRO A 61 -1.76 -9.89 13.78
CA PRO A 61 -2.72 -10.78 13.14
C PRO A 61 -4.00 -10.03 12.84
N VAL A 62 -4.68 -10.41 11.76
CA VAL A 62 -5.96 -9.82 11.40
C VAL A 62 -6.83 -10.88 10.74
N GLN A 63 -8.14 -10.75 10.94
CA GLN A 63 -9.13 -11.55 10.25
C GLN A 63 -9.98 -10.63 9.40
N PHE A 64 -9.98 -10.84 8.09
CA PHE A 64 -10.72 -10.02 7.15
C PHE A 64 -12.13 -10.56 6.92
N GLU A 65 -13.08 -9.66 6.68
CA GLU A 65 -14.38 -10.07 6.15
C GLU A 65 -14.20 -10.70 4.75
N PRO A 66 -15.13 -11.55 4.28
CA PRO A 66 -14.94 -12.30 3.03
C PRO A 66 -14.63 -11.45 1.80
N ALA A 67 -15.30 -10.31 1.64
CA ALA A 67 -15.06 -9.44 0.48
C ALA A 67 -13.63 -8.87 0.49
N ILE A 68 -13.13 -8.47 1.65
CA ILE A 68 -11.76 -7.97 1.81
C ILE A 68 -10.77 -9.10 1.61
N GLN A 69 -11.07 -10.28 2.12
CA GLN A 69 -10.20 -11.46 1.94
C GLN A 69 -10.00 -11.79 0.47
N ARG A 70 -11.06 -11.70 -0.34
CA ARG A 70 -10.97 -11.92 -1.80
C ARG A 70 -10.13 -10.83 -2.47
N ALA A 71 -10.29 -9.56 -2.08
CA ALA A 71 -9.49 -8.47 -2.62
C ALA A 71 -8.02 -8.61 -2.27
N VAL A 72 -7.72 -8.99 -1.02
CA VAL A 72 -6.34 -9.24 -0.56
C VAL A 72 -5.70 -10.38 -1.35
N ALA A 73 -6.46 -11.43 -1.67
CA ALA A 73 -5.97 -12.55 -2.48
C ALA A 73 -5.52 -12.09 -3.87
N LEU A 74 -6.16 -11.07 -4.45
CA LEU A 74 -5.74 -10.51 -5.74
C LEU A 74 -4.39 -9.81 -5.67
N LEU A 75 -3.97 -9.38 -4.48
CA LEU A 75 -2.65 -8.79 -4.24
C LEU A 75 -1.58 -9.84 -3.95
N GLY A 76 -1.94 -11.12 -3.94
CA GLY A 76 -1.03 -12.20 -3.56
C GLY A 76 -1.11 -12.60 -2.10
N GLY A 77 -2.13 -12.12 -1.38
CA GLY A 77 -2.28 -12.35 0.05
C GLY A 77 -1.54 -11.31 0.88
N ILE A 78 -1.65 -11.44 2.20
CA ILE A 78 -0.93 -10.58 3.13
C ILE A 78 -0.38 -11.44 4.27
N GLN A 79 0.91 -11.30 4.58
CA GLN A 79 1.58 -12.05 5.62
C GLN A 79 1.69 -11.21 6.89
N ILE A 80 2.04 -11.87 8.01
CA ILE A 80 2.05 -11.21 9.32
C ILE A 80 3.05 -10.05 9.39
N ASP A 81 4.17 -10.13 8.67
CA ASP A 81 5.20 -9.09 8.64
C ASP A 81 4.90 -7.95 7.66
N GLN A 82 3.76 -7.98 7.00
CA GLN A 82 3.34 -7.00 6.01
C GLN A 82 2.31 -6.02 6.59
N CYS A 83 2.16 -4.87 5.93
CA CYS A 83 1.21 -3.84 6.34
C CYS A 83 0.29 -3.50 5.17
N LEU A 84 -0.98 -3.24 5.46
CA LEU A 84 -1.98 -2.96 4.45
C LEU A 84 -2.88 -1.81 4.89
N PHE A 85 -2.99 -0.79 4.04
CA PHE A 85 -3.92 0.32 4.18
C PHE A 85 -5.05 0.14 3.16
N PHE A 86 -6.30 0.29 3.59
CA PHE A 86 -7.49 0.27 2.74
C PHE A 86 -8.36 1.47 3.05
N ALA A 87 -8.79 2.19 2.01
CA ALA A 87 -9.79 3.24 2.14
C ALA A 87 -10.93 2.96 1.16
N ARG A 88 -12.14 2.78 1.66
CA ARG A 88 -13.31 2.52 0.83
C ARG A 88 -13.80 3.83 0.21
N GLY A 89 -14.08 3.80 -1.10
CA GLY A 89 -14.72 4.87 -1.81
C GLY A 89 -16.19 4.56 -2.07
N GLU A 90 -16.76 5.25 -3.03
CA GLU A 90 -18.12 5.00 -3.48
C GLU A 90 -18.20 3.65 -4.22
N GLY A 91 -19.32 2.97 -4.08
CA GLY A 91 -19.51 1.67 -4.69
C GLY A 91 -18.59 0.62 -4.05
N GLN A 92 -17.92 -0.15 -4.89
CA GLN A 92 -17.04 -1.24 -4.46
C GLN A 92 -15.56 -0.90 -4.63
N GLN A 93 -15.23 0.33 -4.98
CA GLN A 93 -13.86 0.74 -5.22
C GLN A 93 -13.13 0.99 -3.92
N VAL A 94 -11.88 0.51 -3.83
CA VAL A 94 -11.00 0.66 -2.67
C VAL A 94 -9.65 1.18 -3.12
N ALA A 95 -9.15 2.21 -2.44
CA ALA A 95 -7.76 2.60 -2.53
C ALA A 95 -6.95 1.78 -1.53
N TYR A 96 -5.80 1.26 -1.95
CA TYR A 96 -4.95 0.47 -1.06
C TYR A 96 -3.50 0.91 -1.14
N ALA A 97 -2.76 0.62 -0.07
CA ALA A 97 -1.30 0.67 -0.06
C ALA A 97 -0.80 -0.53 0.73
N ALA A 98 0.13 -1.27 0.16
CA ALA A 98 0.73 -2.44 0.78
C ALA A 98 2.22 -2.22 0.95
N LEU A 99 2.74 -2.57 2.13
CA LEU A 99 4.16 -2.48 2.47
C LEU A 99 4.68 -3.87 2.77
N TRP A 100 5.60 -4.36 1.95
CA TRP A 100 6.14 -5.71 2.03
C TRP A 100 7.65 -5.68 2.29
N PRO A 101 8.08 -5.91 3.56
CA PRO A 101 9.50 -6.06 3.86
C PRO A 101 10.10 -7.24 3.09
N TRP A 102 11.32 -7.07 2.60
CA TRP A 102 11.99 -8.14 1.86
C TRP A 102 12.49 -9.20 2.84
N ALA A 103 12.23 -10.48 2.52
CA ALA A 103 12.73 -11.60 3.31
C ALA A 103 14.26 -11.68 3.23
N SER A 104 14.84 -11.33 2.08
CA SER A 104 16.28 -11.40 1.85
C SER A 104 17.05 -10.19 2.35
N ASP A 105 16.37 -9.07 2.63
CA ASP A 105 17.01 -7.82 3.05
C ASP A 105 16.02 -6.98 3.84
N ALA A 106 16.12 -7.05 5.16
CA ALA A 106 15.20 -6.37 6.08
C ALA A 106 15.27 -4.84 6.00
N THR A 107 16.29 -4.28 5.32
CA THR A 107 16.40 -2.84 5.12
C THR A 107 15.54 -2.33 3.98
N ARG A 108 15.03 -3.22 3.12
CA ARG A 108 14.25 -2.87 1.92
C ARG A 108 12.80 -3.26 2.09
N ILE A 109 11.92 -2.39 1.60
CA ILE A 109 10.47 -2.59 1.69
C ILE A 109 9.87 -2.20 0.33
N THR A 110 9.08 -3.12 -0.24
CA THR A 110 8.31 -2.81 -1.45
C THR A 110 7.01 -2.14 -1.05
N LEU A 111 6.72 -1.00 -1.67
CA LEU A 111 5.45 -0.29 -1.53
C LEU A 111 4.65 -0.47 -2.81
N LYS A 112 3.38 -0.84 -2.68
CA LYS A 112 2.42 -0.85 -3.79
C LYS A 112 1.22 0.02 -3.41
N VAL A 113 0.82 0.90 -4.31
CA VAL A 113 -0.35 1.78 -4.14
C VAL A 113 -1.23 1.61 -5.38
N GLY A 114 -2.52 1.44 -5.18
CA GLY A 114 -3.42 1.28 -6.31
C GLY A 114 -4.88 1.26 -5.93
N LEU A 115 -5.71 0.82 -6.88
CA LEU A 115 -7.15 0.66 -6.73
C LEU A 115 -7.53 -0.81 -6.88
N LEU A 116 -8.52 -1.22 -6.09
CA LEU A 116 -9.14 -2.54 -6.18
C LEU A 116 -10.65 -2.37 -6.18
N GLU A 117 -11.36 -3.40 -6.66
CA GLU A 117 -12.80 -3.51 -6.51
C GLU A 117 -13.14 -4.65 -5.57
N LEU A 118 -14.01 -4.38 -4.61
CA LEU A 118 -14.59 -5.41 -3.75
C LEU A 118 -15.73 -6.10 -4.49
N LYS A 119 -15.71 -7.41 -4.56
CA LYS A 119 -16.74 -8.21 -5.24
C LYS A 119 -17.40 -9.18 -4.29
#